data_ae9a606cb67806b02242770ed930f12a
#
_entry.id   ae9a606cb67806b02242770ed930f12a
#
_cell.length_a   1.000
_cell.length_b   1.000
_cell.length_c   1.000
_cell.angle_alpha   90.00
_cell.angle_beta   90.00
_cell.angle_gamma   90.00
#
_symmetry.space_group_name_H-M   'P 1'
#
loop_
_entity.id
_entity.type
_entity.pdbx_description
1 polymer ?
#
loop_
_entity_poly.entity_id
_entity_poly.type
_entity_poly.pdbx_seq_one_letter_code
_entity_poly.pdbx_strand_id
1 'polypeptide(L)'
;VSATACLNVGGRLLETDAQGRVVHAHPPGQRIVDALFGAGTNVLALTAGQLAQVARRMAALIVEVIEGTLSPLAQGLMQTEVLPAGVLPEVITLSGGVGECYRHQPADPFCFSDIGPLLATALHEHPRLREMNVQFPAQTVRATVIGAGAH
;
A
#
# COMPACT_ATOMS: atom_id res chain seq x y z
N VAL A 1 15.39 13.88 -16.55
CA VAL A 1 14.07 13.25 -16.71
C VAL A 1 13.94 12.12 -15.69
N SER A 2 12.94 12.19 -14.87
CA SER A 2 12.68 11.14 -13.90
C SER A 2 11.68 10.13 -14.46
N ALA A 3 11.90 8.85 -14.17
CA ALA A 3 10.94 7.81 -14.47
C ALA A 3 9.89 7.76 -13.36
N THR A 4 8.66 7.49 -13.74
CA THR A 4 7.53 7.41 -12.81
C THR A 4 6.77 6.10 -13.04
N ALA A 5 6.42 5.42 -11.96
CA ALA A 5 5.55 4.26 -12.01
C ALA A 5 4.45 4.39 -10.97
N CYS A 6 3.28 3.87 -11.29
CA CYS A 6 2.13 3.92 -10.39
C CYS A 6 1.53 2.52 -10.25
N LEU A 7 1.44 2.07 -9.01
CA LEU A 7 0.83 0.79 -8.62
C LEU A 7 -0.49 1.07 -7.91
N ASN A 8 -1.54 0.35 -8.31
CA ASN A 8 -2.87 0.52 -7.71
C ASN A 8 -2.97 -0.28 -6.41
N VAL A 9 -2.27 0.20 -5.38
CA VAL A 9 -2.26 -0.39 -4.03
C VAL A 9 -2.42 0.73 -3.01
N GLY A 10 -3.25 0.52 -2.02
CA GLY A 10 -3.46 1.51 -0.97
C GLY A 10 -4.45 1.01 0.07
N GLY A 11 -4.47 1.67 1.22
CA GLY A 11 -5.32 1.28 2.35
C GLY A 11 -6.81 1.35 2.06
N ARG A 12 -7.24 2.30 1.22
CA ARG A 12 -8.67 2.48 0.91
C ARG A 12 -9.24 1.41 -0.02
N LEU A 13 -8.41 0.53 -0.56
CA LEU A 13 -8.91 -0.57 -1.39
C LEU A 13 -9.79 -1.54 -0.61
N LEU A 14 -9.65 -1.61 0.71
CA LEU A 14 -10.55 -2.32 1.61
C LEU A 14 -11.04 -1.35 2.67
N GLU A 15 -12.31 -0.97 2.58
CA GLU A 15 -12.94 -0.08 3.55
C GLU A 15 -13.54 -0.91 4.68
N THR A 16 -13.43 -0.42 5.91
CA THR A 16 -13.87 -1.14 7.10
C THR A 16 -14.81 -0.29 7.94
N ASP A 17 -15.53 -0.96 8.86
CA ASP A 17 -16.22 -0.28 9.94
C ASP A 17 -15.27 -0.03 11.14
N ALA A 18 -15.81 0.53 12.22
CA ALA A 18 -15.01 0.84 13.41
C ALA A 18 -14.47 -0.41 14.12
N GLN A 19 -15.06 -1.57 13.89
CA GLN A 19 -14.64 -2.83 14.48
C GLN A 19 -13.66 -3.60 13.58
N GLY A 20 -13.31 -3.05 12.42
CA GLY A 20 -12.37 -3.68 11.50
C GLY A 20 -12.98 -4.72 10.59
N ARG A 21 -14.30 -4.73 10.45
CA ARG A 21 -14.98 -5.58 9.47
C ARG A 21 -15.03 -4.88 8.12
N VAL A 22 -14.68 -5.60 7.06
CA VAL A 22 -14.73 -5.04 5.71
C VAL A 22 -16.17 -4.76 5.31
N VAL A 23 -16.44 -3.56 4.83
CA VAL A 23 -17.75 -3.16 4.33
C VAL A 23 -17.76 -2.97 2.82
N HIS A 24 -16.61 -2.77 2.20
CA HIS A 24 -16.49 -2.60 0.76
C HIS A 24 -15.07 -2.91 0.30
N ALA A 25 -14.94 -3.55 -0.88
CA ALA A 25 -13.67 -3.77 -1.54
C ALA A 25 -13.72 -3.14 -2.93
N HIS A 26 -12.74 -2.30 -3.24
CA HIS A 26 -12.54 -1.82 -4.60
C HIS A 26 -11.93 -2.93 -5.46
N PRO A 27 -12.08 -2.90 -6.80
CA PRO A 27 -11.62 -4.00 -7.65
C PRO A 27 -10.16 -4.43 -7.43
N PRO A 28 -9.17 -3.52 -7.30
CA PRO A 28 -7.80 -3.95 -7.01
C PRO A 28 -7.66 -4.64 -5.66
N GLY A 29 -8.42 -4.20 -4.65
CA GLY A 29 -8.42 -4.84 -3.33
C GLY A 29 -8.98 -6.26 -3.39
N GLN A 30 -10.09 -6.44 -4.11
CA GLN A 30 -10.67 -7.77 -4.34
C GLN A 30 -9.67 -8.68 -5.06
N ARG A 31 -8.95 -8.14 -6.03
CA ARG A 31 -7.95 -8.91 -6.78
C ARG A 31 -6.83 -9.41 -5.89
N ILE A 32 -6.35 -8.59 -4.95
CA ILE A 32 -5.33 -9.01 -4.00
C ILE A 32 -5.86 -10.10 -3.07
N VAL A 33 -7.08 -9.92 -2.57
CA VAL A 33 -7.75 -10.91 -1.71
C VAL A 33 -7.89 -12.24 -2.44
N ASP A 34 -8.36 -12.20 -3.68
CA ASP A 34 -8.52 -13.42 -4.49
C ASP A 34 -7.19 -14.13 -4.74
N ALA A 35 -6.12 -13.38 -4.94
CA ALA A 35 -4.79 -13.95 -5.13
C ALA A 35 -4.28 -14.66 -3.87
N LEU A 36 -4.65 -14.18 -2.69
CA LEU A 36 -4.24 -14.76 -1.41
C LEU A 36 -5.10 -15.93 -0.97
N PHE A 37 -6.41 -15.83 -1.14
CA PHE A 37 -7.36 -16.75 -0.51
C PHE A 37 -8.22 -17.53 -1.50
N GLY A 38 -8.13 -17.22 -2.79
CA GLY A 38 -8.88 -17.89 -3.84
C GLY A 38 -9.88 -16.98 -4.54
N ALA A 39 -10.16 -17.28 -5.81
CA ALA A 39 -11.08 -16.50 -6.62
C ALA A 39 -12.47 -16.46 -5.99
N GLY A 40 -13.08 -15.27 -5.97
CA GLY A 40 -14.43 -15.08 -5.44
C GLY A 40 -14.51 -15.05 -3.92
N THR A 41 -13.39 -14.81 -3.22
CA THR A 41 -13.40 -14.72 -1.76
C THR A 41 -14.33 -13.60 -1.29
N ASN A 42 -15.18 -13.91 -0.32
CA ASN A 42 -16.09 -12.94 0.28
C ASN A 42 -15.31 -12.02 1.24
N VAL A 43 -15.07 -10.79 0.82
CA VAL A 43 -14.30 -9.81 1.62
C VAL A 43 -15.00 -9.47 2.93
N LEU A 44 -16.33 -9.55 2.99
CA LEU A 44 -17.09 -9.23 4.19
C LEU A 44 -16.86 -10.24 5.32
N ALA A 45 -16.33 -11.40 5.00
CA ALA A 45 -16.04 -12.47 5.95
C ALA A 45 -14.55 -12.53 6.37
N LEU A 46 -13.72 -11.59 5.92
CA LEU A 46 -12.30 -11.60 6.25
C LEU A 46 -12.09 -11.34 7.74
N THR A 47 -11.20 -12.14 8.34
CA THR A 47 -10.80 -11.98 9.75
C THR A 47 -9.71 -10.90 9.87
N ALA A 48 -9.46 -10.44 11.11
CA ALA A 48 -8.37 -9.50 11.36
C ALA A 48 -7.01 -10.06 10.90
N GLY A 49 -6.77 -11.36 11.14
CA GLY A 49 -5.54 -12.01 10.68
C GLY A 49 -5.41 -12.01 9.16
N GLN A 50 -6.51 -12.23 8.45
CA GLN A 50 -6.53 -12.18 6.99
C GLN A 50 -6.30 -10.77 6.47
N LEU A 51 -6.87 -9.74 7.12
CA LEU A 51 -6.60 -8.34 6.76
C LEU A 51 -5.12 -8.00 6.95
N ALA A 52 -4.49 -8.49 8.01
CA ALA A 52 -3.06 -8.32 8.21
C ALA A 52 -2.24 -8.97 7.08
N GLN A 53 -2.67 -10.14 6.60
CA GLN A 53 -2.04 -10.80 5.46
C GLN A 53 -2.18 -9.98 4.18
N VAL A 54 -3.35 -9.39 3.94
CA VAL A 54 -3.57 -8.50 2.79
C VAL A 54 -2.64 -7.30 2.87
N ALA A 55 -2.52 -6.67 4.03
CA ALA A 55 -1.62 -5.53 4.23
C ALA A 55 -0.17 -5.91 3.95
N ARG A 56 0.28 -7.08 4.44
CA ARG A 56 1.63 -7.58 4.17
C ARG A 56 1.85 -7.84 2.68
N ARG A 57 0.85 -8.37 1.99
CA ARG A 57 0.94 -8.58 0.55
C ARG A 57 1.04 -7.25 -0.21
N MET A 58 0.25 -6.25 0.19
CA MET A 58 0.33 -4.92 -0.38
C MET A 58 1.73 -4.30 -0.20
N ALA A 59 2.30 -4.43 1.00
CA ALA A 59 3.66 -3.96 1.26
C ALA A 59 4.68 -4.66 0.37
N ALA A 60 4.56 -5.98 0.21
CA ALA A 60 5.44 -6.75 -0.67
C ALA A 60 5.31 -6.30 -2.13
N LEU A 61 4.10 -6.02 -2.60
CA LEU A 61 3.87 -5.52 -3.96
C LEU A 61 4.54 -4.16 -4.18
N ILE A 62 4.48 -3.27 -3.21
CA ILE A 62 5.15 -1.98 -3.26
C ILE A 62 6.67 -2.17 -3.37
N VAL A 63 7.24 -3.06 -2.58
CA VAL A 63 8.68 -3.36 -2.62
C VAL A 63 9.06 -3.98 -3.96
N GLU A 64 8.23 -4.85 -4.54
CA GLU A 64 8.48 -5.42 -5.87
C GLU A 64 8.63 -4.31 -6.93
N VAL A 65 7.76 -3.30 -6.88
CA VAL A 65 7.85 -2.16 -7.81
C VAL A 65 9.12 -1.36 -7.59
N ILE A 66 9.48 -1.09 -6.34
CA ILE A 66 10.70 -0.35 -5.99
C ILE A 66 11.94 -1.10 -6.50
N GLU A 67 11.98 -2.41 -6.35
CA GLU A 67 13.12 -3.24 -6.74
C GLU A 67 13.09 -3.65 -8.21
N GLY A 68 11.99 -3.43 -8.90
CA GLY A 68 11.86 -3.74 -10.33
C GLY A 68 11.66 -5.21 -10.64
N THR A 69 11.24 -6.02 -9.68
CA THR A 69 10.98 -7.47 -9.83
C THR A 69 9.53 -7.76 -9.56
N LEU A 70 8.69 -7.59 -10.59
CA LEU A 70 7.25 -7.67 -10.43
C LEU A 70 6.70 -9.08 -10.62
N SER A 71 5.92 -9.55 -9.64
CA SER A 71 5.08 -10.74 -9.78
C SER A 71 3.95 -10.50 -10.79
N PRO A 72 3.29 -11.55 -11.29
CA PRO A 72 2.12 -11.37 -12.15
C PRO A 72 1.02 -10.51 -11.52
N LEU A 73 0.81 -10.62 -10.22
CA LEU A 73 -0.16 -9.79 -9.50
C LEU A 73 0.24 -8.32 -9.55
N ALA A 74 1.50 -8.00 -9.27
CA ALA A 74 2.00 -6.62 -9.34
C ALA A 74 1.86 -6.05 -10.74
N GLN A 75 2.22 -6.84 -11.77
CA GLN A 75 2.09 -6.42 -13.16
C GLN A 75 0.64 -6.05 -13.51
N GLY A 76 -0.32 -6.85 -13.04
CA GLY A 76 -1.73 -6.60 -13.28
C GLY A 76 -2.29 -5.39 -12.53
N LEU A 77 -1.64 -4.94 -11.48
CA LEU A 77 -2.04 -3.78 -10.69
C LEU A 77 -1.32 -2.49 -11.08
N MET A 78 -0.35 -2.57 -12.00
CA MET A 78 0.33 -1.38 -12.49
C MET A 78 -0.63 -0.53 -13.33
N GLN A 79 -0.62 0.78 -13.06
CA GLN A 79 -1.38 1.77 -13.81
C GLN A 79 -0.53 2.47 -14.85
N THR A 80 0.79 2.27 -14.79
CA THR A 80 1.77 2.82 -15.74
C THR A 80 2.74 1.73 -16.14
N GLU A 81 3.70 2.08 -16.99
CA GLU A 81 4.83 1.20 -17.27
C GLU A 81 5.69 1.04 -16.01
N VAL A 82 6.44 -0.06 -15.94
CA VAL A 82 7.35 -0.32 -14.83
C VAL A 82 8.56 0.61 -14.89
N LEU A 83 9.22 0.79 -13.74
CA LEU A 83 10.48 1.53 -13.69
C LEU A 83 11.56 0.77 -14.47
N PRO A 84 12.54 1.50 -15.06
CA PRO A 84 13.65 0.85 -15.75
C PRO A 84 14.37 -0.15 -14.85
N ALA A 85 14.73 -1.31 -15.43
CA ALA A 85 15.44 -2.36 -14.68
C ALA A 85 16.81 -1.86 -14.21
N GLY A 86 17.21 -2.30 -13.02
CA GLY A 86 18.52 -1.99 -12.46
C GLY A 86 18.66 -0.62 -11.81
N VAL A 87 17.58 0.17 -11.81
CA VAL A 87 17.57 1.48 -11.14
C VAL A 87 16.93 1.32 -9.78
N LEU A 88 17.75 1.43 -8.71
CA LEU A 88 17.24 1.43 -7.34
C LEU A 88 17.18 2.87 -6.83
N PRO A 89 16.08 3.30 -6.25
CA PRO A 89 15.99 4.64 -5.67
C PRO A 89 16.93 4.78 -4.47
N GLU A 90 17.55 5.93 -4.32
CA GLU A 90 18.40 6.23 -3.18
C GLU A 90 17.57 6.59 -1.94
N VAL A 91 16.40 7.16 -2.17
CA VAL A 91 15.50 7.65 -1.10
C VAL A 91 14.08 7.21 -1.42
N ILE A 92 13.39 6.70 -0.42
CA ILE A 92 11.96 6.39 -0.49
C ILE A 92 11.23 7.44 0.34
N THR A 93 10.23 8.06 -0.26
CA THR A 93 9.40 9.05 0.44
C THR A 93 8.00 8.48 0.62
N LEU A 94 7.52 8.45 1.86
CA LEU A 94 6.15 8.07 2.19
C LEU A 94 5.34 9.32 2.49
N SER A 95 4.22 9.46 1.82
CA SER A 95 3.35 10.62 1.94
C SER A 95 1.90 10.20 2.16
N GLY A 96 1.02 11.17 2.44
CA GLY A 96 -0.38 10.93 2.68
C GLY A 96 -0.67 10.23 4.00
N GLY A 97 -1.86 9.63 4.11
CA GLY A 97 -2.31 8.99 5.35
C GLY A 97 -1.46 7.78 5.76
N VAL A 98 -1.00 6.98 4.80
CA VAL A 98 -0.13 5.83 5.10
C VAL A 98 1.22 6.30 5.62
N GLY A 99 1.79 7.37 5.03
CA GLY A 99 3.03 7.95 5.52
C GLY A 99 2.91 8.47 6.94
N GLU A 100 1.81 9.12 7.27
CA GLU A 100 1.54 9.59 8.62
C GLU A 100 1.43 8.43 9.61
N CYS A 101 0.72 7.36 9.25
CA CYS A 101 0.61 6.16 10.07
C CYS A 101 1.95 5.45 10.22
N TYR A 102 2.81 5.49 9.23
CA TYR A 102 4.16 4.92 9.30
C TYR A 102 5.00 5.64 10.36
N ARG A 103 4.89 6.96 10.43
CA ARG A 103 5.59 7.76 11.44
C ARG A 103 4.99 7.58 12.83
N HIS A 104 3.67 7.64 12.92
CA HIS A 104 2.92 7.62 14.17
C HIS A 104 1.78 6.64 14.07
N GLN A 105 2.02 5.40 14.53
CA GLN A 105 1.01 4.35 14.51
C GLN A 105 -0.20 4.76 15.35
N PRO A 106 -1.41 4.80 14.78
CA PRO A 106 -2.60 5.08 15.59
C PRO A 106 -2.88 3.92 16.54
N ALA A 107 -3.46 4.23 17.70
CA ALA A 107 -3.84 3.22 18.68
C ALA A 107 -4.94 2.30 18.14
N ASP A 108 -5.88 2.86 17.35
CA ASP A 108 -6.93 2.11 16.68
C ASP A 108 -6.54 1.88 15.22
N PRO A 109 -6.28 0.62 14.80
CA PRO A 109 -5.87 0.33 13.43
C PRO A 109 -6.96 0.59 12.39
N PHE A 110 -8.19 0.85 12.79
CA PHE A 110 -9.31 1.10 11.89
C PHE A 110 -9.89 2.50 12.02
N CYS A 111 -9.15 3.44 12.63
CA CYS A 111 -9.63 4.79 12.88
C CYS A 111 -9.92 5.60 11.62
N PHE A 112 -9.39 5.19 10.46
CA PHE A 112 -9.64 5.84 9.16
C PHE A 112 -10.65 5.08 8.29
N SER A 113 -11.32 4.07 8.85
CA SER A 113 -12.29 3.24 8.15
C SER A 113 -11.72 2.52 6.92
N ASP A 114 -10.45 2.17 6.98
CA ASP A 114 -9.76 1.38 5.96
C ASP A 114 -8.56 0.66 6.58
N ILE A 115 -7.80 -0.06 5.75
CA ILE A 115 -6.62 -0.79 6.23
C ILE A 115 -5.31 -0.01 6.09
N GLY A 116 -5.39 1.31 5.94
CA GLY A 116 -4.20 2.18 5.87
C GLY A 116 -3.23 1.98 7.02
N PRO A 117 -3.69 1.99 8.28
CA PRO A 117 -2.79 1.71 9.41
C PRO A 117 -2.15 0.32 9.37
N LEU A 118 -2.88 -0.70 8.92
CA LEU A 118 -2.32 -2.05 8.76
C LEU A 118 -1.25 -2.06 7.66
N LEU A 119 -1.49 -1.37 6.56
CA LEU A 119 -0.51 -1.24 5.48
C LEU A 119 0.75 -0.53 5.98
N ALA A 120 0.59 0.54 6.74
CA ALA A 120 1.73 1.27 7.32
C ALA A 120 2.55 0.37 8.24
N THR A 121 1.90 -0.44 9.08
CA THR A 121 2.58 -1.42 9.93
C THR A 121 3.34 -2.44 9.08
N ALA A 122 2.71 -2.97 8.04
CA ALA A 122 3.34 -3.95 7.16
C ALA A 122 4.56 -3.38 6.44
N LEU A 123 4.48 -2.13 5.99
CA LEU A 123 5.61 -1.42 5.39
C LEU A 123 6.74 -1.23 6.39
N HIS A 124 6.40 -0.83 7.62
CA HIS A 124 7.38 -0.61 8.68
C HIS A 124 8.12 -1.90 9.05
N GLU A 125 7.43 -3.02 9.02
CA GLU A 125 8.00 -4.33 9.38
C GLU A 125 8.67 -5.05 8.21
N HIS A 126 8.52 -4.57 6.97
CA HIS A 126 9.09 -5.25 5.82
C HIS A 126 10.61 -5.14 5.83
N PRO A 127 11.35 -6.29 5.82
CA PRO A 127 12.82 -6.26 5.98
C PRO A 127 13.52 -5.43 4.91
N ARG A 128 13.05 -5.52 3.67
CA ARG A 128 13.68 -4.80 2.55
C ARG A 128 13.49 -3.29 2.67
N LEU A 129 12.31 -2.86 3.09
CA LEU A 129 12.04 -1.43 3.25
C LEU A 129 12.81 -0.85 4.43
N ARG A 130 13.01 -1.64 5.48
CA ARG A 130 13.81 -1.22 6.65
C ARG A 130 15.26 -0.95 6.30
N GLU A 131 15.79 -1.57 5.25
CA GLU A 131 17.15 -1.35 4.76
C GLU A 131 17.25 -0.12 3.87
N MET A 132 16.11 0.44 3.42
CA MET A 132 16.07 1.59 2.53
C MET A 132 16.04 2.90 3.31
N ASN A 133 16.48 3.98 2.67
CA ASN A 133 16.43 5.31 3.24
C ASN A 133 15.03 5.89 3.06
N VAL A 134 14.18 5.73 4.08
CA VAL A 134 12.80 6.21 4.06
C VAL A 134 12.75 7.59 4.70
N GLN A 135 12.19 8.56 3.98
CA GLN A 135 12.04 9.93 4.43
C GLN A 135 10.57 10.36 4.34
N PHE A 136 10.26 11.44 5.03
CA PHE A 136 8.90 11.97 5.09
C PHE A 136 8.91 13.44 4.67
N PRO A 137 8.01 13.84 3.73
CA PRO A 137 7.88 15.25 3.40
C PRO A 137 7.25 16.03 4.58
N ALA A 138 7.48 17.33 4.62
CA ALA A 138 6.97 18.18 5.69
C ALA A 138 5.43 18.22 5.75
N GLN A 139 4.76 17.97 4.62
CA GLN A 139 3.29 18.02 4.51
C GLN A 139 2.75 16.69 3.94
N THR A 140 2.84 15.62 4.73
CA THR A 140 2.48 14.28 4.29
C THR A 140 1.00 14.15 3.89
N VAL A 141 0.09 14.75 4.67
CA VAL A 141 -1.35 14.61 4.46
C VAL A 141 -1.81 15.25 3.15
N ARG A 142 -1.13 16.31 2.70
CA ARG A 142 -1.50 17.08 1.51
C ARG A 142 -0.59 16.80 0.31
N ALA A 143 0.31 15.85 0.43
CA ALA A 143 1.33 15.60 -0.58
C ALA A 143 0.74 15.27 -1.95
N THR A 144 -0.33 14.49 -2.02
CA THR A 144 -0.98 14.13 -3.27
C THR A 144 -1.53 15.36 -3.99
N VAL A 145 -2.19 16.25 -3.26
CA VAL A 145 -2.75 17.49 -3.83
C VAL A 145 -1.62 18.42 -4.28
N ILE A 146 -0.59 18.58 -3.45
CA ILE A 146 0.58 19.41 -3.77
C ILE A 146 1.30 18.84 -5.00
N GLY A 147 1.54 17.54 -5.04
CA GLY A 147 2.17 16.88 -6.17
C GLY A 147 1.40 17.04 -7.46
N ALA A 148 0.08 16.89 -7.44
CA ALA A 148 -0.77 17.09 -8.60
C ALA A 148 -0.73 18.54 -9.09
N GLY A 149 -0.66 19.51 -8.17
CA GLY A 149 -0.55 20.93 -8.51
C GLY A 149 0.81 21.32 -9.07
N ALA A 150 1.87 20.56 -8.77
CA ALA A 150 3.22 20.82 -9.25
C ALA A 150 3.47 20.34 -10.68
N HIS A 151 2.59 19.54 -11.21
CA HIS A 151 2.67 19.00 -12.57
C HIS A 151 1.72 19.73 -13.51
#